data_512188586ff4cfbc81d878b4af232787
#
_entry.id   512188586ff4cfbc81d878b4af232787
#
_cell.length_a   1.000
_cell.length_b   1.000
_cell.length_c   1.000
_cell.angle_alpha   90.00
_cell.angle_beta   90.00
_cell.angle_gamma   90.00
#
_symmetry.space_group_name_H-M   'P 1'
#
loop_
_entity.id
_entity.type
_entity.pdbx_description
1 polymer ?
#
loop_
_entity_poly.entity_id
_entity_poly.type
_entity_poly.pdbx_seq_one_letter_code
_entity_poly.pdbx_strand_id
1 'polypeptide(L)'
;EAVVQTLEVRETHRDLHRQDGRILDLLLFPELAIHPLDVQSLILPFVRTYKCIVLFGQVYHPTGHGPGSPLINSCVWAIPEWRAASGFNVRFVEQGKEHLTRDESRFTPRPVGFRPAQWIVEYRWDSNPAVAPLRLSASVCYDATDLALAADLKSRSDLYVVCALNRDVGTFDRMSEGLHYHMYQGMIVVNNGQYGGSSFYMPFSQSYHRQCCTFTGSRKQPLHSPKSRRRN
;
A
#
# COMPACT_ATOMS: atom_id res chain seq x y z
N GLU A 1 16.84 -6.10 -1.36
CA GLU A 1 16.95 -5.42 -2.68
C GLU A 1 15.99 -4.22 -2.76
N ALA A 2 14.67 -4.38 -2.58
CA ALA A 2 13.70 -3.27 -2.62
C ALA A 2 14.02 -2.13 -1.62
N VAL A 3 14.51 -2.45 -0.42
CA VAL A 3 14.90 -1.44 0.57
C VAL A 3 16.13 -0.66 0.10
N VAL A 4 17.10 -1.33 -0.52
CA VAL A 4 18.30 -0.67 -1.08
C VAL A 4 17.91 0.28 -2.21
N GLN A 5 17.07 -0.18 -3.15
CA GLN A 5 16.56 0.67 -4.24
C GLN A 5 15.78 1.88 -3.71
N THR A 6 14.99 1.70 -2.65
CA THR A 6 14.28 2.81 -1.99
C THR A 6 15.25 3.83 -1.42
N LEU A 7 16.36 3.39 -0.84
CA LEU A 7 17.39 4.29 -0.32
C LEU A 7 18.08 5.07 -1.43
N GLU A 8 18.39 4.43 -2.55
CA GLU A 8 19.00 5.08 -3.71
C GLU A 8 18.05 6.15 -4.30
N VAL A 9 16.77 5.82 -4.48
CA VAL A 9 15.76 6.79 -4.93
C VAL A 9 15.64 7.96 -3.95
N ARG A 10 15.63 7.68 -2.65
CA ARG A 10 15.59 8.69 -1.60
C ARG A 10 16.79 9.64 -1.65
N GLU A 11 18.00 9.11 -1.77
CA GLU A 11 19.21 9.93 -1.85
C GLU A 11 19.19 10.80 -3.12
N THR A 12 18.79 10.24 -4.25
CA THR A 12 18.63 10.98 -5.50
C THR A 12 17.60 12.12 -5.36
N HIS A 13 16.46 11.84 -4.72
CA HIS A 13 15.42 12.85 -4.48
C HIS A 13 15.92 13.97 -3.56
N ARG A 14 16.66 13.62 -2.51
CA ARG A 14 17.31 14.60 -1.62
C ARG A 14 18.22 15.55 -2.39
N ASP A 15 19.01 15.00 -3.30
CA ASP A 15 19.98 15.80 -4.06
C ASP A 15 19.31 16.73 -5.07
N LEU A 16 18.14 16.34 -5.58
CA LEU A 16 17.33 17.15 -6.49
C LEU A 16 16.54 18.26 -5.76
N HIS A 17 16.10 18.01 -4.52
CA HIS A 17 15.18 18.89 -3.78
C HIS A 17 15.78 19.39 -2.45
N ARG A 18 16.94 19.99 -2.49
CA ARG A 18 17.77 20.42 -1.35
C ARG A 18 17.12 21.32 -0.28
N GLN A 19 15.81 21.65 -0.36
CA GLN A 19 15.30 22.80 0.39
C GLN A 19 14.83 22.57 1.82
N ASP A 20 14.48 21.33 2.28
CA ASP A 20 13.87 21.18 3.61
C ASP A 20 14.29 19.97 4.44
N GLY A 21 15.28 19.19 4.02
CA GLY A 21 15.82 18.07 4.84
C GLY A 21 14.85 16.90 5.08
N ARG A 22 13.60 17.01 4.68
CA ARG A 22 12.60 15.93 4.71
C ARG A 22 12.66 15.18 3.39
N ILE A 23 12.88 13.87 3.49
CA ILE A 23 13.21 13.11 2.30
C ILE A 23 12.14 12.08 1.98
N LEU A 24 11.47 11.55 3.01
CA LEU A 24 10.47 10.52 2.86
C LEU A 24 9.55 10.50 4.08
N ASP A 25 8.28 10.80 3.89
CA ASP A 25 7.26 10.73 4.95
C ASP A 25 6.52 9.40 4.94
N LEU A 26 6.29 8.83 3.77
CA LEU A 26 5.51 7.61 3.57
C LEU A 26 6.15 6.70 2.51
N LEU A 27 6.46 5.47 2.90
CA LEU A 27 6.95 4.41 2.02
C LEU A 27 5.88 3.33 1.88
N LEU A 28 5.56 2.95 0.65
CA LEU A 28 4.49 2.04 0.32
C LEU A 28 5.01 0.82 -0.43
N PHE A 29 4.57 -0.38 -0.01
CA PHE A 29 4.84 -1.64 -0.70
C PHE A 29 3.52 -2.30 -1.14
N PRO A 30 3.53 -3.03 -2.26
CA PRO A 30 2.35 -3.72 -2.76
C PRO A 30 1.92 -4.89 -1.88
N GLU A 31 0.79 -5.49 -2.22
CA GLU A 31 0.30 -6.73 -1.62
C GLU A 31 1.34 -7.86 -1.71
N LEU A 32 1.45 -8.68 -0.67
CA LEU A 32 2.35 -9.84 -0.56
C LEU A 32 3.86 -9.53 -0.77
N ALA A 33 4.28 -8.31 -0.47
CA ALA A 33 5.65 -7.87 -0.73
C ALA A 33 6.64 -8.22 0.38
N ILE A 34 6.21 -8.27 1.63
CA ILE A 34 7.09 -8.43 2.80
C ILE A 34 6.76 -9.72 3.55
N HIS A 35 7.79 -10.52 3.82
CA HIS A 35 7.64 -11.72 4.66
C HIS A 35 7.61 -11.32 6.15
N PRO A 36 6.80 -12.00 7.02
CA PRO A 36 6.75 -11.69 8.45
C PRO A 36 8.10 -11.67 9.14
N LEU A 37 9.01 -12.55 8.75
CA LEU A 37 10.37 -12.62 9.31
C LEU A 37 11.22 -11.39 8.98
N ASP A 38 10.92 -10.71 7.88
CA ASP A 38 11.67 -9.53 7.43
C ASP A 38 11.20 -8.24 8.13
N VAL A 39 10.07 -8.28 8.83
CA VAL A 39 9.54 -7.10 9.54
C VAL A 39 10.52 -6.63 10.61
N GLN A 40 11.07 -7.54 11.40
CA GLN A 40 12.01 -7.19 12.48
C GLN A 40 13.43 -6.88 11.97
N SER A 41 13.85 -7.52 10.89
CA SER A 41 15.21 -7.38 10.34
C SER A 41 15.37 -6.23 9.35
N LEU A 42 14.31 -5.85 8.62
CA LEU A 42 14.36 -4.83 7.57
C LEU A 42 13.46 -3.63 7.87
N ILE A 43 12.16 -3.85 8.14
CA ILE A 43 11.20 -2.76 8.28
C ILE A 43 11.43 -1.96 9.56
N LEU A 44 11.59 -2.65 10.70
CA LEU A 44 11.79 -1.98 11.99
C LEU A 44 13.05 -1.10 12.02
N PRO A 45 14.24 -1.58 11.59
CA PRO A 45 15.44 -0.74 11.50
C PRO A 45 15.26 0.43 10.54
N PHE A 46 14.60 0.21 9.39
CA PHE A 46 14.32 1.26 8.42
C PHE A 46 13.49 2.39 9.03
N VAL A 47 12.35 2.06 9.65
CA VAL A 47 11.47 3.06 10.31
C VAL A 47 12.20 3.79 11.44
N ARG A 48 13.03 3.08 12.21
CA ARG A 48 13.84 3.69 13.28
C ARG A 48 14.87 4.67 12.74
N THR A 49 15.48 4.38 11.62
CA THR A 49 16.52 5.23 11.01
C THR A 49 15.91 6.46 10.36
N TYR A 50 14.88 6.24 9.52
CA TYR A 50 14.37 7.29 8.64
C TYR A 50 13.13 8.03 9.17
N LYS A 51 12.55 7.56 10.28
CA LYS A 51 11.37 8.17 10.94
C LYS A 51 10.17 8.38 9.99
N CYS A 52 10.05 7.54 8.96
CA CYS A 52 8.94 7.58 8.01
C CYS A 52 7.89 6.51 8.36
N ILE A 53 6.66 6.74 7.97
CA ILE A 53 5.61 5.71 8.00
C ILE A 53 5.86 4.73 6.86
N VAL A 54 5.76 3.43 7.16
CA VAL A 54 5.83 2.38 6.13
C VAL A 54 4.51 1.61 6.12
N LEU A 55 3.90 1.47 4.95
CA LEU A 55 2.79 0.55 4.72
C LEU A 55 3.25 -0.54 3.77
N PHE A 56 3.04 -1.79 4.13
CA PHE A 56 3.44 -2.93 3.31
C PHE A 56 2.41 -4.05 3.33
N GLY A 57 2.16 -4.65 2.16
CA GLY A 57 1.42 -5.91 2.07
C GLY A 57 2.28 -7.05 2.57
N GLN A 58 1.77 -7.82 3.53
CA GLN A 58 2.44 -8.96 4.10
C GLN A 58 2.07 -10.24 3.35
N VAL A 59 3.01 -11.18 3.19
CA VAL A 59 2.68 -12.49 2.62
C VAL A 59 1.75 -13.25 3.57
N TYR A 60 1.03 -14.24 3.05
CA TYR A 60 0.12 -15.06 3.85
C TYR A 60 0.80 -15.59 5.12
N HIS A 61 0.13 -15.40 6.25
CA HIS A 61 0.63 -15.84 7.54
C HIS A 61 -0.53 -16.32 8.43
N PRO A 62 -0.26 -17.19 9.42
CA PRO A 62 -1.30 -17.69 10.30
C PRO A 62 -1.78 -16.61 11.28
N THR A 63 -3.08 -16.63 11.61
CA THR A 63 -3.66 -15.73 12.62
C THR A 63 -3.24 -16.04 14.05
N GLY A 64 -2.60 -17.21 14.29
CA GLY A 64 -2.20 -17.68 15.62
C GLY A 64 -1.01 -18.64 15.55
N HIS A 65 -0.55 -19.08 16.72
CA HIS A 65 0.64 -19.94 16.85
C HIS A 65 0.34 -21.45 16.82
N GLY A 66 -0.94 -21.84 16.74
CA GLY A 66 -1.34 -23.26 16.75
C GLY A 66 -1.23 -23.91 15.37
N PRO A 67 -0.98 -25.24 15.32
CA PRO A 67 -1.07 -25.98 14.07
C PRO A 67 -2.47 -25.88 13.50
N GLY A 68 -2.61 -25.56 12.21
CA GLY A 68 -3.88 -25.40 11.55
C GLY A 68 -4.53 -24.00 11.70
N SER A 69 -3.84 -23.03 12.30
CA SER A 69 -4.32 -21.63 12.28
C SER A 69 -4.57 -21.18 10.84
N PRO A 70 -5.75 -20.55 10.57
CA PRO A 70 -6.06 -20.09 9.23
C PRO A 70 -5.06 -19.05 8.75
N LEU A 71 -4.73 -19.09 7.47
CA LEU A 71 -3.89 -18.10 6.81
C LEU A 71 -4.72 -16.87 6.47
N ILE A 72 -4.14 -15.70 6.67
CA ILE A 72 -4.73 -14.42 6.27
C ILE A 72 -3.79 -13.66 5.33
N ASN A 73 -4.40 -12.77 4.55
CA ASN A 73 -3.71 -11.74 3.78
C ASN A 73 -3.94 -10.39 4.45
N SER A 74 -2.90 -9.58 4.56
CA SER A 74 -2.98 -8.31 5.27
C SER A 74 -2.01 -7.28 4.72
N CYS A 75 -2.23 -6.02 5.07
CA CYS A 75 -1.19 -5.00 5.04
C CYS A 75 -0.94 -4.47 6.44
N VAL A 76 0.29 -3.99 6.66
CA VAL A 76 0.75 -3.56 7.98
C VAL A 76 1.29 -2.15 7.90
N TRP A 77 0.79 -1.30 8.77
CA TRP A 77 1.36 0.01 9.07
C TRP A 77 2.49 -0.13 10.08
N ALA A 78 3.69 0.35 9.77
CA ALA A 78 4.77 0.58 10.70
C ALA A 78 4.90 2.09 10.93
N ILE A 79 4.49 2.54 12.10
CA ILE A 79 4.28 3.96 12.43
C ILE A 79 5.34 4.40 13.43
N PRO A 80 6.19 5.39 13.10
CA PRO A 80 7.08 6.01 14.07
C PRO A 80 6.26 6.80 15.10
N GLU A 81 6.46 6.49 16.38
CA GLU A 81 5.80 7.18 17.49
C GLU A 81 6.84 7.74 18.45
N TRP A 82 6.62 8.96 18.91
CA TRP A 82 7.35 9.53 20.03
C TRP A 82 6.45 9.57 21.27
N ARG A 83 6.89 8.95 22.35
CA ARG A 83 6.16 8.94 23.61
C ARG A 83 7.02 9.56 24.71
N ALA A 84 6.44 10.51 25.46
CA ALA A 84 7.15 11.21 26.54
C ALA A 84 7.78 10.27 27.57
N ALA A 85 7.12 9.17 27.91
CA ALA A 85 7.57 8.22 28.93
C ALA A 85 8.59 7.18 28.42
N SER A 86 8.54 6.77 27.14
CA SER A 86 9.34 5.67 26.58
C SER A 86 10.25 6.06 25.43
N GLY A 87 10.24 7.33 25.01
CA GLY A 87 11.00 7.81 23.88
C GLY A 87 10.45 7.33 22.53
N PHE A 88 11.34 7.16 21.56
CA PHE A 88 10.98 6.72 20.22
C PHE A 88 10.63 5.23 20.19
N ASN A 89 9.48 4.92 19.55
CA ASN A 89 8.99 3.57 19.32
C ASN A 89 8.47 3.42 17.90
N VAL A 90 8.20 2.19 17.47
CA VAL A 90 7.51 1.88 16.22
C VAL A 90 6.28 1.04 16.56
N ARG A 91 5.12 1.53 16.19
CA ARG A 91 3.86 0.79 16.34
C ARG A 91 3.57 0.06 15.03
N PHE A 92 3.25 -1.23 15.14
CA PHE A 92 2.72 -2.02 14.04
C PHE A 92 1.21 -2.16 14.19
N VAL A 93 0.48 -1.88 13.11
CA VAL A 93 -0.98 -2.00 13.04
C VAL A 93 -1.33 -2.78 11.80
N GLU A 94 -1.97 -3.94 11.98
CA GLU A 94 -2.33 -4.83 10.89
C GLU A 94 -3.75 -4.57 10.40
N GLN A 95 -3.91 -4.43 9.09
CA GLN A 95 -5.18 -4.34 8.39
C GLN A 95 -5.38 -5.60 7.56
N GLY A 96 -6.27 -6.48 8.02
CA GLY A 96 -6.58 -7.71 7.31
C GLY A 96 -7.42 -7.47 6.05
N LYS A 97 -7.40 -8.46 5.16
CA LYS A 97 -8.20 -8.54 3.94
C LYS A 97 -9.48 -9.35 4.19
N GLU A 98 -10.64 -8.80 3.88
CA GLU A 98 -11.94 -9.47 4.02
C GLU A 98 -12.31 -10.26 2.77
N HIS A 99 -12.21 -9.65 1.60
CA HIS A 99 -12.69 -10.21 0.35
C HIS A 99 -11.59 -10.93 -0.41
N LEU A 100 -11.64 -12.27 -0.37
CA LEU A 100 -10.70 -13.10 -1.13
C LEU A 100 -11.10 -13.13 -2.61
N THR A 101 -10.10 -13.08 -3.47
CA THR A 101 -10.29 -13.33 -4.91
C THR A 101 -10.60 -14.80 -5.18
N ARG A 102 -11.12 -15.08 -6.38
CA ARG A 102 -11.37 -16.45 -6.82
C ARG A 102 -10.09 -17.31 -6.83
N ASP A 103 -8.95 -16.70 -7.13
CA ASP A 103 -7.67 -17.43 -7.16
C ASP A 103 -7.19 -17.76 -5.76
N GLU A 104 -7.30 -16.82 -4.81
CA GLU A 104 -6.97 -17.07 -3.40
C GLU A 104 -7.81 -18.17 -2.79
N SER A 105 -9.08 -18.28 -3.17
CA SER A 105 -9.98 -19.33 -2.66
C SER A 105 -9.61 -20.76 -3.11
N ARG A 106 -8.67 -20.90 -4.07
CA ARG A 106 -8.15 -22.18 -4.57
C ARG A 106 -6.85 -22.63 -3.93
N PHE A 107 -6.25 -21.80 -3.08
CA PHE A 107 -4.98 -22.15 -2.44
C PHE A 107 -5.14 -23.28 -1.42
N THR A 108 -4.06 -24.01 -1.18
CA THR A 108 -3.98 -25.06 -0.16
C THR A 108 -2.71 -24.84 0.68
N PRO A 109 -2.83 -24.53 1.97
CA PRO A 109 -4.07 -24.32 2.72
C PRO A 109 -4.83 -23.07 2.24
N ARG A 110 -6.16 -23.11 2.29
CA ARG A 110 -7.01 -22.01 1.88
C ARG A 110 -6.92 -20.86 2.88
N PRO A 111 -6.62 -19.62 2.44
CA PRO A 111 -6.71 -18.46 3.30
C PRO A 111 -8.17 -18.14 3.65
N VAL A 112 -8.38 -17.38 4.72
CA VAL A 112 -9.70 -16.87 5.15
C VAL A 112 -9.73 -15.36 5.07
N GLY A 113 -10.90 -14.81 4.84
CA GLY A 113 -11.16 -13.38 5.01
C GLY A 113 -11.08 -13.01 6.47
N PHE A 114 -10.35 -11.96 6.81
CA PHE A 114 -10.15 -11.53 8.18
C PHE A 114 -9.90 -10.02 8.24
N ARG A 115 -10.93 -9.26 8.57
CA ARG A 115 -10.85 -7.80 8.77
C ARG A 115 -11.62 -7.42 10.04
N PRO A 116 -11.03 -7.65 11.22
CA PRO A 116 -11.72 -7.38 12.50
C PRO A 116 -11.96 -5.90 12.76
N ALA A 117 -11.18 -5.02 12.13
CA ALA A 117 -11.32 -3.58 12.24
C ALA A 117 -10.80 -2.88 10.97
N GLN A 118 -11.29 -1.67 10.73
CA GLN A 118 -10.73 -0.74 9.76
C GLN A 118 -9.95 0.34 10.51
N TRP A 119 -8.65 0.38 10.29
CA TRP A 119 -7.78 1.34 10.95
C TRP A 119 -7.72 2.66 10.20
N ILE A 120 -7.68 3.76 10.96
CA ILE A 120 -7.37 5.10 10.49
C ILE A 120 -6.16 5.58 11.28
N VAL A 121 -5.07 5.87 10.58
CA VAL A 121 -3.82 6.39 11.15
C VAL A 121 -3.84 7.90 11.04
N GLU A 122 -3.80 8.59 12.18
CA GLU A 122 -3.65 10.04 12.21
C GLU A 122 -2.17 10.41 12.23
N TYR A 123 -1.72 11.16 11.24
CA TYR A 123 -0.40 11.77 11.19
C TYR A 123 -0.48 13.25 11.57
N ARG A 124 0.28 13.66 12.57
CA ARG A 124 0.35 15.04 13.06
C ARG A 124 1.74 15.61 12.85
N TRP A 125 1.80 16.83 12.37
CA TRP A 125 3.07 17.55 12.24
C TRP A 125 3.40 18.23 13.57
N ASP A 126 4.46 17.79 14.23
CA ASP A 126 4.91 18.38 15.50
C ASP A 126 5.29 19.87 15.37
N SER A 127 5.72 20.27 14.19
CA SER A 127 6.15 21.65 13.90
C SER A 127 4.99 22.65 13.79
N ASN A 128 3.75 22.20 13.60
CA ASN A 128 2.60 23.08 13.47
C ASN A 128 1.30 22.41 13.97
N PRO A 129 1.00 22.52 15.28
CA PRO A 129 -0.20 21.92 15.86
C PRO A 129 -1.51 22.55 15.35
N ALA A 130 -1.46 23.71 14.68
CA ALA A 130 -2.64 24.34 14.11
C ALA A 130 -3.07 23.68 12.77
N VAL A 131 -2.21 22.88 12.14
CA VAL A 131 -2.55 22.10 10.94
C VAL A 131 -3.35 20.88 11.36
N ALA A 132 -4.50 20.66 10.71
CA ALA A 132 -5.29 19.46 10.93
C ALA A 132 -4.46 18.20 10.62
N PRO A 133 -4.62 17.10 11.40
CA PRO A 133 -3.90 15.87 11.15
C PRO A 133 -4.31 15.29 9.79
N LEU A 134 -3.37 14.66 9.09
CA LEU A 134 -3.65 13.85 7.91
C LEU A 134 -4.12 12.47 8.37
N ARG A 135 -5.28 12.04 7.91
CA ARG A 135 -5.87 10.74 8.23
C ARG A 135 -5.64 9.78 7.08
N LEU A 136 -4.94 8.70 7.35
CA LEU A 136 -4.56 7.67 6.40
C LEU A 136 -5.37 6.40 6.66
N SER A 137 -5.88 5.79 5.61
CA SER A 137 -6.51 4.47 5.65
C SER A 137 -5.93 3.55 4.59
N ALA A 138 -6.06 2.23 4.77
CA ALA A 138 -5.58 1.27 3.80
C ALA A 138 -6.53 0.09 3.63
N SER A 139 -6.44 -0.57 2.47
CA SER A 139 -7.03 -1.89 2.21
C SER A 139 -6.10 -2.74 1.36
N VAL A 140 -6.46 -4.03 1.23
CA VAL A 140 -5.70 -4.99 0.46
C VAL A 140 -6.46 -5.37 -0.80
N CYS A 141 -5.94 -4.96 -1.94
CA CYS A 141 -6.31 -5.35 -3.29
C CYS A 141 -7.85 -5.37 -3.52
N TYR A 142 -8.46 -6.55 -3.54
CA TYR A 142 -9.88 -6.73 -3.86
C TYR A 142 -10.83 -6.07 -2.86
N ASP A 143 -10.42 -5.83 -1.61
CA ASP A 143 -11.21 -5.06 -0.64
C ASP A 143 -11.53 -3.64 -1.11
N ALA A 144 -10.71 -3.07 -1.98
CA ALA A 144 -10.99 -1.75 -2.55
C ALA A 144 -12.23 -1.71 -3.45
N THR A 145 -12.74 -2.86 -3.89
CA THR A 145 -14.01 -2.97 -4.64
C THR A 145 -15.24 -2.94 -3.74
N ASP A 146 -15.08 -3.03 -2.42
CA ASP A 146 -16.16 -2.96 -1.45
C ASP A 146 -16.67 -1.51 -1.29
N LEU A 147 -17.83 -1.23 -1.85
CA LEU A 147 -18.43 0.10 -1.78
C LEU A 147 -18.88 0.47 -0.36
N ALA A 148 -19.18 -0.51 0.50
CA ALA A 148 -19.51 -0.24 1.90
C ALA A 148 -18.28 0.26 2.66
N LEU A 149 -17.10 -0.34 2.43
CA LEU A 149 -15.83 0.16 2.97
C LEU A 149 -15.54 1.59 2.49
N ALA A 150 -15.73 1.86 1.20
CA ALA A 150 -15.52 3.18 0.65
C ALA A 150 -16.48 4.22 1.28
N ALA A 151 -17.74 3.87 1.47
CA ALA A 151 -18.73 4.73 2.13
C ALA A 151 -18.36 5.01 3.59
N ASP A 152 -17.89 4.01 4.33
CA ASP A 152 -17.44 4.15 5.73
C ASP A 152 -16.20 5.03 5.85
N LEU A 153 -15.30 5.01 4.88
CA LEU A 153 -14.08 5.81 4.89
C LEU A 153 -14.29 7.25 4.44
N LYS A 154 -15.39 7.52 3.71
CA LYS A 154 -15.71 8.87 3.24
C LYS A 154 -15.80 9.85 4.40
N SER A 155 -15.10 10.97 4.30
CA SER A 155 -14.98 12.02 5.32
C SER A 155 -14.26 11.59 6.62
N ARG A 156 -13.80 10.34 6.72
CA ARG A 156 -13.05 9.83 7.88
C ARG A 156 -11.57 9.64 7.58
N SER A 157 -11.20 9.55 6.32
CA SER A 157 -9.80 9.54 5.90
C SER A 157 -9.56 10.59 4.79
N ASP A 158 -8.34 11.08 4.71
CA ASP A 158 -7.92 12.10 3.73
C ASP A 158 -7.12 11.45 2.59
N LEU A 159 -6.47 10.32 2.89
CA LEU A 159 -5.72 9.52 1.93
C LEU A 159 -6.03 8.03 2.12
N TYR A 160 -6.51 7.40 1.04
CA TYR A 160 -6.79 5.97 1.01
C TYR A 160 -5.76 5.23 0.16
N VAL A 161 -5.09 4.24 0.76
CA VAL A 161 -4.03 3.48 0.11
C VAL A 161 -4.48 2.04 -0.13
N VAL A 162 -4.26 1.54 -1.33
CA VAL A 162 -4.55 0.15 -1.72
C VAL A 162 -3.25 -0.58 -2.02
N CYS A 163 -2.90 -1.56 -1.18
CA CYS A 163 -1.81 -2.49 -1.47
C CYS A 163 -2.33 -3.56 -2.43
N ALA A 164 -1.84 -3.60 -3.66
CA ALA A 164 -2.40 -4.44 -4.72
C ALA A 164 -1.37 -5.40 -5.35
N LEU A 165 -1.87 -6.56 -5.77
CA LEU A 165 -1.19 -7.51 -6.66
C LEU A 165 -2.15 -7.81 -7.82
N ASN A 166 -2.33 -6.85 -8.71
CA ASN A 166 -3.36 -6.91 -9.73
C ASN A 166 -2.79 -6.83 -11.16
N ARG A 167 -3.21 -7.79 -11.99
CA ARG A 167 -2.86 -7.87 -13.41
C ARG A 167 -3.76 -7.00 -14.29
N ASP A 168 -5.00 -6.75 -13.86
CA ASP A 168 -5.97 -5.92 -14.57
C ASP A 168 -5.82 -4.45 -14.15
N VAL A 169 -4.71 -3.86 -14.58
CA VAL A 169 -4.32 -2.49 -14.28
C VAL A 169 -5.40 -1.49 -14.71
N GLY A 170 -6.00 -1.71 -15.90
CA GLY A 170 -6.97 -0.76 -16.46
C GLY A 170 -8.27 -0.68 -15.65
N THR A 171 -8.76 -1.80 -15.11
CA THR A 171 -9.93 -1.82 -14.24
C THR A 171 -9.65 -1.16 -12.90
N PHE A 172 -8.47 -1.43 -12.31
CA PHE A 172 -8.08 -0.81 -11.04
C PHE A 172 -7.86 0.70 -11.16
N ASP A 173 -7.32 1.16 -12.27
CA ASP A 173 -7.14 2.59 -12.52
C ASP A 173 -8.48 3.33 -12.59
N ARG A 174 -9.45 2.80 -13.35
CA ARG A 174 -10.82 3.35 -13.42
C ARG A 174 -11.54 3.32 -12.07
N MET A 175 -11.37 2.23 -11.30
CA MET A 175 -11.91 2.12 -9.94
C MET A 175 -11.31 3.23 -9.05
N SER A 176 -10.00 3.43 -9.13
CA SER A 176 -9.30 4.43 -8.35
C SER A 176 -9.76 5.84 -8.65
N GLU A 177 -9.92 6.18 -9.93
CA GLU A 177 -10.49 7.44 -10.38
C GLU A 177 -11.92 7.63 -9.86
N GLY A 178 -12.75 6.60 -9.97
CA GLY A 178 -14.14 6.64 -9.47
C GLY A 178 -14.21 6.82 -7.95
N LEU A 179 -13.47 6.02 -7.19
CA LEU A 179 -13.45 6.11 -5.73
C LEU A 179 -12.90 7.46 -5.27
N HIS A 180 -11.78 7.93 -5.84
CA HIS A 180 -11.25 9.25 -5.57
C HIS A 180 -12.32 10.36 -5.73
N TYR A 181 -13.06 10.33 -6.83
CA TYR A 181 -14.11 11.30 -7.10
C TYR A 181 -15.26 11.20 -6.08
N HIS A 182 -15.75 10.00 -5.79
CA HIS A 182 -16.88 9.79 -4.87
C HIS A 182 -16.54 10.07 -3.42
N MET A 183 -15.35 9.69 -2.98
CA MET A 183 -14.89 9.91 -1.60
C MET A 183 -14.34 11.31 -1.39
N TYR A 184 -13.93 12.00 -2.47
CA TYR A 184 -13.27 13.30 -2.46
C TYR A 184 -12.04 13.34 -1.55
N GLN A 185 -11.19 12.36 -1.69
CA GLN A 185 -9.95 12.18 -0.93
C GLN A 185 -8.80 11.75 -1.83
N GLY A 186 -7.57 11.85 -1.34
CA GLY A 186 -6.42 11.27 -2.02
C GLY A 186 -6.56 9.74 -2.11
N MET A 187 -6.17 9.16 -3.25
CA MET A 187 -6.17 7.72 -3.44
C MET A 187 -4.86 7.26 -4.07
N ILE A 188 -4.21 6.29 -3.44
CA ILE A 188 -2.99 5.67 -3.94
C ILE A 188 -3.25 4.18 -4.15
N VAL A 189 -2.95 3.67 -5.33
CA VAL A 189 -2.80 2.24 -5.57
C VAL A 189 -1.31 1.93 -5.70
N VAL A 190 -0.84 1.02 -4.86
CA VAL A 190 0.52 0.47 -4.94
C VAL A 190 0.43 -0.93 -5.48
N ASN A 191 0.71 -1.09 -6.77
CA ASN A 191 0.64 -2.38 -7.44
C ASN A 191 2.02 -3.00 -7.58
N ASN A 192 2.06 -4.32 -7.76
CA ASN A 192 3.31 -5.04 -8.02
C ASN A 192 3.99 -4.50 -9.29
N GLY A 193 5.29 -4.18 -9.17
CA GLY A 193 6.07 -3.56 -10.25
C GLY A 193 6.16 -4.39 -11.54
N GLN A 194 5.93 -5.70 -11.46
CA GLN A 194 5.85 -6.57 -12.65
C GLN A 194 4.67 -6.21 -13.55
N TYR A 195 3.56 -5.79 -12.97
CA TYR A 195 2.33 -5.44 -13.70
C TYR A 195 2.24 -3.94 -13.96
N GLY A 196 2.86 -3.10 -13.14
CA GLY A 196 2.69 -1.65 -13.18
C GLY A 196 1.34 -1.22 -12.70
N GLY A 197 0.91 0.00 -13.09
CA GLY A 197 -0.40 0.54 -12.72
C GLY A 197 -0.49 1.03 -11.29
N SER A 198 0.62 1.29 -10.61
CA SER A 198 0.59 2.11 -9.42
C SER A 198 0.18 3.52 -9.81
N SER A 199 -0.78 4.10 -9.10
CA SER A 199 -1.36 5.40 -9.45
C SER A 199 -1.64 6.22 -8.19
N PHE A 200 -1.66 7.53 -8.37
CA PHE A 200 -1.96 8.48 -7.30
C PHE A 200 -2.90 9.56 -7.81
N TYR A 201 -4.04 9.70 -7.14
CA TYR A 201 -5.06 10.70 -7.40
C TYR A 201 -5.23 11.63 -6.20
N MET A 202 -5.42 12.93 -6.45
CA MET A 202 -5.71 13.95 -5.43
C MET A 202 -6.89 14.81 -5.83
N PRO A 203 -7.71 15.32 -4.88
CA PRO A 203 -8.91 16.10 -5.16
C PRO A 203 -8.59 17.54 -5.55
N PHE A 204 -7.85 17.73 -6.64
CA PHE A 204 -7.65 19.07 -7.21
C PHE A 204 -8.91 19.60 -7.89
N SER A 205 -9.11 20.91 -7.85
CA SER A 205 -10.23 21.58 -8.50
C SER A 205 -10.27 21.34 -10.01
N GLN A 206 -9.10 21.33 -10.66
CA GLN A 206 -8.96 21.07 -12.08
C GLN A 206 -8.79 19.55 -12.32
N SER A 207 -9.70 18.97 -13.11
CA SER A 207 -9.76 17.53 -13.33
C SER A 207 -8.47 16.92 -13.90
N TYR A 208 -7.78 17.65 -14.78
CA TYR A 208 -6.53 17.18 -15.40
C TYR A 208 -5.32 17.15 -14.45
N HIS A 209 -5.43 17.75 -13.26
CA HIS A 209 -4.41 17.66 -12.22
C HIS A 209 -4.68 16.53 -11.22
N ARG A 210 -5.84 15.87 -11.28
CA ARG A 210 -6.23 14.88 -10.25
C ARG A 210 -5.39 13.63 -10.28
N GLN A 211 -4.98 13.17 -11.47
CA GLN A 211 -4.02 12.08 -11.59
C GLN A 211 -2.60 12.63 -11.44
N CYS A 212 -2.03 12.52 -10.25
CA CYS A 212 -0.71 13.08 -9.94
C CYS A 212 0.42 12.28 -10.59
N CYS A 213 0.32 10.94 -10.61
CA CYS A 213 1.28 10.07 -11.28
C CYS A 213 0.67 8.69 -11.58
N THR A 214 1.28 8.02 -12.56
CA THR A 214 1.02 6.62 -12.89
C THR A 214 2.35 5.97 -13.26
N PHE A 215 2.61 4.77 -12.73
CA PHE A 215 3.83 4.02 -12.99
C PHE A 215 3.54 2.85 -13.93
N THR A 216 4.23 2.80 -15.06
CA THR A 216 4.17 1.67 -15.99
C THR A 216 5.13 0.58 -15.52
N GLY A 217 4.66 -0.67 -15.46
CA GLY A 217 5.50 -1.81 -15.10
C GLY A 217 6.49 -2.19 -16.19
N SER A 218 7.55 -2.86 -15.80
CA SER A 218 8.47 -3.51 -16.74
C SER A 218 7.80 -4.77 -17.32
N ARG A 219 6.94 -4.63 -18.33
CA ARG A 219 6.49 -5.78 -19.10
C ARG A 219 7.71 -6.36 -19.84
N LYS A 220 8.22 -7.49 -19.38
CA LYS A 220 8.90 -8.41 -20.30
C LYS A 220 7.83 -8.79 -21.32
N GLN A 221 7.97 -8.32 -22.55
CA GLN A 221 7.08 -8.77 -23.63
C GLN A 221 7.09 -10.31 -23.63
N PRO A 222 5.92 -10.98 -23.63
CA PRO A 222 5.91 -12.41 -23.80
C PRO A 222 6.61 -12.67 -25.14
N LEU A 223 7.66 -13.49 -25.10
CA LEU A 223 8.29 -14.03 -26.31
C LEU A 223 7.17 -14.62 -27.16
N HIS A 224 6.86 -13.96 -28.28
CA HIS A 224 5.95 -14.50 -29.27
C HIS A 224 6.48 -15.85 -29.67
N SER A 225 5.84 -16.93 -29.24
CA SER A 225 6.02 -18.24 -29.86
C SER A 225 5.69 -18.09 -31.32
N PRO A 226 6.62 -18.42 -32.24
CA PRO A 226 6.32 -18.34 -33.67
C PRO A 226 5.14 -19.29 -33.94
N LYS A 227 4.03 -18.72 -34.38
CA LYS A 227 2.89 -19.51 -34.86
C LYS A 227 3.43 -20.48 -35.94
N SER A 228 3.43 -21.76 -35.66
CA SER A 228 3.70 -22.79 -36.66
C SER A 228 2.70 -22.59 -37.79
N ARG A 229 3.20 -22.11 -38.94
CA ARG A 229 2.46 -22.14 -40.18
C ARG A 229 2.23 -23.63 -40.52
N ARG A 230 1.02 -24.13 -40.27
CA ARG A 230 0.57 -25.34 -40.94
C ARG A 230 0.48 -25.00 -42.43
N ARG A 231 1.36 -25.61 -43.22
CA ARG A 231 1.19 -25.70 -44.67
C ARG A 231 0.08 -26.70 -44.94
N ASN A 232 -0.96 -26.25 -45.60
CA ASN A 232 -1.86 -27.14 -46.37
C ASN A 232 -1.14 -27.63 -47.60
#